data_a726977a2252699e9f2a025ca785fd37
#
_entry.id   a726977a2252699e9f2a025ca785fd37
#
_cell.length_a   1.000
_cell.length_b   1.000
_cell.length_c   1.000
_cell.angle_alpha   90.00
_cell.angle_beta   90.00
_cell.angle_gamma   90.00
#
_symmetry.space_group_name_H-M   'P 1'
#
loop_
_entity.id
_entity.type
_entity.pdbx_description
1 polymer ?
#
loop_
_entity_poly.entity_id
_entity_poly.type
_entity_poly.pdbx_seq_one_letter_code
_entity_poly.pdbx_strand_id
1 'polypeptide(L)'
;MIRPLAYITAPWSENEFENTENAAKYCRAVYDAGFSPVCPTLFLPLFLRDEIPQEHKDCIDMAREYLRRARVLVVCGSTVDESVKNDIAVAERLRITATTLDGILTVKGQGRRNE
;
A
#
# COMPACT_ATOMS: atom_id res chain seq x y z
N MET A 1 17.69 13.22 -0.83
CA MET A 1 16.64 13.09 -1.85
C MET A 1 15.32 12.72 -1.20
N ILE A 2 14.25 13.42 -1.57
CA ILE A 2 12.91 13.11 -1.05
C ILE A 2 12.25 12.13 -2.00
N ARG A 3 11.78 11.00 -1.46
CA ARG A 3 11.06 10.00 -2.23
C ARG A 3 9.55 10.21 -2.07
N PRO A 4 8.76 10.16 -3.15
CA PRO A 4 7.31 10.24 -3.01
C PRO A 4 6.78 9.01 -2.25
N LEU A 5 5.80 9.26 -1.38
CA LEU A 5 5.20 8.21 -0.58
C LEU A 5 4.24 7.37 -1.42
N ALA A 6 4.40 6.07 -1.38
CA ALA A 6 3.52 5.13 -2.07
C ALA A 6 2.84 4.21 -1.06
N TYR A 7 1.51 4.24 -1.03
CA TYR A 7 0.73 3.38 -0.14
C TYR A 7 0.47 2.06 -0.86
N ILE A 8 0.85 0.97 -0.21
CA ILE A 8 0.70 -0.37 -0.79
C ILE A 8 -0.54 -1.05 -0.21
N THR A 9 -1.41 -1.52 -1.09
CA THR A 9 -2.55 -2.33 -0.71
C THR A 9 -2.50 -3.65 -1.48
N ALA A 10 -2.87 -4.74 -0.80
CA ALA A 10 -2.85 -6.08 -1.37
C ALA A 10 -3.88 -6.93 -0.64
N PRO A 11 -4.38 -8.02 -1.29
CA PRO A 11 -5.31 -8.90 -0.62
C PRO A 11 -4.63 -9.58 0.57
N TRP A 12 -5.40 -9.79 1.63
CA TRP A 12 -4.90 -10.37 2.88
C TRP A 12 -5.59 -11.70 3.10
N SER A 13 -4.81 -12.77 3.16
CA SER A 13 -5.33 -14.12 3.38
C SER A 13 -5.24 -14.50 4.86
N GLU A 14 -5.70 -15.71 5.18
CA GLU A 14 -5.61 -16.22 6.55
C GLU A 14 -4.17 -16.63 6.94
N ASN A 15 -3.29 -16.78 5.95
CA ASN A 15 -1.89 -17.12 6.22
C ASN A 15 -1.08 -15.85 6.47
N GLU A 16 -0.94 -15.49 7.73
CA GLU A 16 -0.25 -14.25 8.13
C GLU A 16 1.21 -14.21 7.69
N PHE A 17 1.89 -15.34 7.74
CA PHE A 17 3.30 -15.41 7.33
C PHE A 17 3.44 -15.08 5.84
N GLU A 18 2.61 -15.70 5.01
CA GLU A 18 2.62 -15.45 3.57
C GLU A 18 2.27 -14.00 3.24
N ASN A 19 1.27 -13.44 3.94
CA ASN A 19 0.88 -12.05 3.78
C ASN A 19 2.05 -11.10 4.04
N THR A 20 2.76 -11.35 5.14
CA THR A 20 3.90 -10.52 5.54
C THR A 20 5.03 -10.61 4.54
N GLU A 21 5.36 -11.82 4.08
CA GLU A 21 6.40 -12.00 3.07
C GLU A 21 6.06 -11.31 1.76
N ASN A 22 4.81 -11.46 1.29
CA ASN A 22 4.38 -10.84 0.05
C ASN A 22 4.40 -9.32 0.17
N ALA A 23 3.91 -8.79 1.28
CA ALA A 23 3.92 -7.34 1.50
C ALA A 23 5.35 -6.78 1.51
N ALA A 24 6.29 -7.50 2.13
CA ALA A 24 7.69 -7.09 2.13
C ALA A 24 8.28 -7.06 0.72
N LYS A 25 7.92 -8.05 -0.11
CA LYS A 25 8.38 -8.09 -1.50
C LYS A 25 7.81 -6.91 -2.31
N TYR A 26 6.53 -6.59 -2.10
CA TYR A 26 5.92 -5.44 -2.77
C TYR A 26 6.59 -4.14 -2.35
N CYS A 27 6.86 -3.98 -1.05
CA CYS A 27 7.58 -2.81 -0.54
C CYS A 27 8.96 -2.70 -1.18
N ARG A 28 9.69 -3.81 -1.29
CA ARG A 28 11.01 -3.81 -1.91
C ARG A 28 10.95 -3.36 -3.37
N ALA A 29 9.99 -3.90 -4.13
CA ALA A 29 9.83 -3.54 -5.53
C ALA A 29 9.49 -2.06 -5.70
N VAL A 30 8.61 -1.53 -4.86
CA VAL A 30 8.21 -0.12 -4.90
C VAL A 30 9.38 0.78 -4.47
N TYR A 31 10.16 0.35 -3.47
CA TYR A 31 11.38 1.04 -3.08
C TYR A 31 12.36 1.11 -4.24
N ASP A 32 12.58 -0.01 -4.92
CA ASP A 32 13.49 -0.06 -6.08
C ASP A 32 12.98 0.84 -7.21
N ALA A 33 11.68 1.08 -7.29
CA ALA A 33 11.08 1.99 -8.27
C ALA A 33 11.27 3.46 -7.93
N GLY A 34 11.87 3.78 -6.78
CA GLY A 34 12.18 5.15 -6.40
C GLY A 34 11.22 5.81 -5.44
N PHE A 35 10.31 5.03 -4.86
CA PHE A 35 9.30 5.54 -3.93
C PHE A 35 9.65 5.20 -2.48
N SER A 36 8.94 5.85 -1.57
CA SER A 36 8.99 5.48 -0.15
C SER A 36 7.73 4.66 0.14
N PRO A 37 7.85 3.32 0.24
CA PRO A 37 6.67 2.48 0.42
C PRO A 37 6.14 2.51 1.84
N VAL A 38 4.82 2.54 1.99
CA VAL A 38 4.17 2.35 3.29
C VAL A 38 3.07 1.31 3.14
N CYS A 39 3.14 0.29 3.99
CA CYS A 39 2.16 -0.80 4.00
C CYS A 39 1.75 -1.02 5.46
N PRO A 40 0.67 -0.35 5.92
CA PRO A 40 0.31 -0.40 7.35
C PRO A 40 0.02 -1.79 7.88
N THR A 41 -0.42 -2.71 7.03
CA THR A 41 -0.68 -4.09 7.45
C THR A 41 0.59 -4.81 7.90
N LEU A 42 1.78 -4.28 7.56
CA LEU A 42 3.04 -4.86 8.02
C LEU A 42 3.38 -4.48 9.47
N PHE A 43 2.98 -3.31 9.93
CA PHE A 43 3.45 -2.85 11.23
C PHE A 43 2.35 -2.55 12.25
N LEU A 44 1.15 -2.16 11.83
CA LEU A 44 0.08 -1.88 12.78
C LEU A 44 -0.28 -3.09 13.65
N PRO A 45 -0.37 -4.32 13.11
CA PRO A 45 -0.67 -5.48 13.93
C PRO A 45 0.40 -5.83 14.96
N LEU A 46 1.59 -5.25 14.86
CA LEU A 46 2.65 -5.48 15.84
C LEU A 46 2.31 -4.85 17.20
N PHE A 47 1.46 -3.82 17.23
CA PHE A 47 1.14 -3.16 18.47
C PHE A 47 -0.35 -2.84 18.66
N LEU A 48 -1.20 -3.10 17.66
CA LEU A 48 -2.64 -2.93 17.77
C LEU A 48 -3.35 -4.26 17.57
N ARG A 49 -4.40 -4.49 18.36
CA ARG A 49 -5.16 -5.73 18.32
C ARG A 49 -6.50 -5.52 17.66
N ASP A 50 -6.71 -6.25 16.57
CA ASP A 50 -7.90 -6.11 15.75
C ASP A 50 -9.19 -6.56 16.47
N GLU A 51 -9.06 -7.46 17.44
CA GLU A 51 -10.19 -7.93 18.23
C GLU A 51 -10.70 -6.91 19.27
N ILE A 52 -9.96 -5.84 19.51
CA ILE A 52 -10.40 -4.76 20.38
C ILE A 52 -11.05 -3.69 19.51
N PRO A 53 -12.36 -3.40 19.69
CA PRO A 53 -13.09 -2.50 18.77
C PRO A 53 -12.45 -1.12 18.60
N GLN A 54 -11.94 -0.52 19.66
CA GLN A 54 -11.31 0.79 19.54
C GLN A 54 -10.01 0.71 18.75
N GLU A 55 -9.20 -0.32 18.96
CA GLU A 55 -7.95 -0.48 18.24
C GLU A 55 -8.18 -0.84 16.78
N HIS A 56 -9.23 -1.62 16.49
CA HIS A 56 -9.64 -1.90 15.12
C HIS A 56 -9.99 -0.60 14.38
N LYS A 57 -10.75 0.26 15.03
CA LYS A 57 -11.10 1.56 14.46
C LYS A 57 -9.88 2.43 14.26
N ASP A 58 -8.97 2.44 15.25
CA ASP A 58 -7.75 3.24 15.16
C ASP A 58 -6.86 2.77 14.01
N CYS A 59 -6.78 1.45 13.77
CA CYS A 59 -6.05 0.90 12.62
C CYS A 59 -6.57 1.48 11.31
N ILE A 60 -7.89 1.48 11.15
CA ILE A 60 -8.53 1.99 9.94
C ILE A 60 -8.24 3.48 9.77
N ASP A 61 -8.41 4.25 10.84
CA ASP A 61 -8.19 5.70 10.81
C ASP A 61 -6.73 6.05 10.51
N MET A 62 -5.80 5.33 11.13
CA MET A 62 -4.37 5.56 10.90
C MET A 62 -3.97 5.18 9.47
N ALA A 63 -4.48 4.06 8.96
CA ALA A 63 -4.19 3.65 7.59
C ALA A 63 -4.68 4.71 6.59
N ARG A 64 -5.86 5.28 6.83
CA ARG A 64 -6.39 6.35 5.98
C ARG A 64 -5.55 7.61 6.05
N GLU A 65 -4.98 7.92 7.22
CA GLU A 65 -4.05 9.05 7.34
C GLU A 65 -2.81 8.85 6.48
N TYR A 66 -2.25 7.65 6.48
CA TYR A 66 -1.11 7.35 5.61
C TYR A 66 -1.49 7.48 4.14
N LEU A 67 -2.65 6.92 3.76
CA LEU A 67 -3.11 7.00 2.37
C LEU A 67 -3.32 8.45 1.95
N ARG A 68 -3.90 9.27 2.81
CA ARG A 68 -4.13 10.70 2.51
C ARG A 68 -2.84 11.42 2.16
N ARG A 69 -1.74 11.03 2.75
CA ARG A 69 -0.44 11.66 2.52
C ARG A 69 0.34 11.04 1.38
N ALA A 70 -0.14 9.94 0.82
CA ALA A 70 0.57 9.26 -0.24
C ALA A 70 0.41 9.98 -1.57
N ARG A 71 1.42 9.87 -2.41
CA ARG A 71 1.39 10.36 -3.78
C ARG A 71 0.61 9.41 -4.67
N VAL A 72 0.69 8.12 -4.37
CA VAL A 72 0.13 7.08 -5.22
C VAL A 72 -0.31 5.89 -4.36
N LEU A 73 -1.38 5.23 -4.78
CA LEU A 73 -1.81 3.94 -4.21
C LEU A 73 -1.35 2.85 -5.18
N VAL A 74 -0.58 1.89 -4.69
CA VAL A 74 -0.08 0.78 -5.49
C VAL A 74 -0.85 -0.48 -5.11
N VAL A 75 -1.63 -1.00 -6.05
CA VAL A 75 -2.40 -2.23 -5.87
C VAL A 75 -1.53 -3.41 -6.27
N CYS A 76 -1.26 -4.28 -5.32
CA CYS A 76 -0.38 -5.43 -5.51
C CYS A 76 -1.16 -6.73 -5.33
N GLY A 77 -0.59 -7.83 -5.85
CA GLY A 77 -1.22 -9.14 -5.77
C GLY A 77 -2.06 -9.44 -7.01
N SER A 78 -2.53 -10.68 -7.08
CA SER A 78 -3.23 -11.19 -8.25
C SER A 78 -4.75 -11.00 -8.18
N THR A 79 -5.28 -10.64 -7.02
CA THR A 79 -6.73 -10.46 -6.83
C THR A 79 -7.01 -9.16 -6.09
N VAL A 80 -8.27 -8.73 -6.13
CA VAL A 80 -8.72 -7.53 -5.43
C VAL A 80 -9.83 -7.94 -4.47
N ASP A 81 -9.53 -7.93 -3.16
CA ASP A 81 -10.55 -8.23 -2.16
C ASP A 81 -11.27 -6.96 -1.70
N GLU A 82 -12.18 -7.10 -0.73
CA GLU A 82 -12.96 -5.95 -0.25
C GLU A 82 -12.09 -4.86 0.36
N SER A 83 -11.04 -5.25 1.07
CA SER A 83 -10.11 -4.30 1.67
C SER A 83 -9.40 -3.47 0.60
N VAL A 84 -8.95 -4.11 -0.47
CA VAL A 84 -8.29 -3.43 -1.58
C VAL A 84 -9.28 -2.50 -2.29
N LYS A 85 -10.51 -2.98 -2.52
CA LYS A 85 -11.56 -2.15 -3.14
C LYS A 85 -11.83 -0.90 -2.33
N ASN A 86 -11.89 -1.04 -1.01
CA ASN A 86 -12.12 0.10 -0.12
C ASN A 86 -10.98 1.11 -0.22
N ASP A 87 -9.73 0.65 -0.26
CA ASP A 87 -8.58 1.53 -0.41
C ASP A 87 -8.62 2.27 -1.73
N ILE A 88 -8.99 1.59 -2.82
CA ILE A 88 -9.14 2.21 -4.14
C ILE A 88 -10.22 3.30 -4.11
N ALA A 89 -11.36 3.00 -3.47
CA ALA A 89 -12.46 3.96 -3.38
C ALA A 89 -12.04 5.21 -2.57
N VAL A 90 -11.30 5.02 -1.48
CA VAL A 90 -10.79 6.15 -0.69
C VAL A 90 -9.80 6.97 -1.50
N ALA A 91 -8.90 6.32 -2.23
CA ALA A 91 -7.93 7.01 -3.08
C ALA A 91 -8.64 7.86 -4.14
N GLU A 92 -9.69 7.33 -4.76
CA GLU A 92 -10.47 8.07 -5.75
C GLU A 92 -11.09 9.33 -5.14
N ARG A 93 -11.68 9.22 -3.94
CA ARG A 93 -12.26 10.38 -3.26
C ARG A 93 -11.21 11.42 -2.89
N LEU A 94 -10.00 10.99 -2.59
CA LEU A 94 -8.89 11.87 -2.24
C LEU A 94 -8.14 12.37 -3.48
N ARG A 95 -8.52 11.93 -4.68
CA ARG A 95 -7.87 12.24 -5.94
C ARG A 95 -6.41 11.79 -5.97
N ILE A 96 -6.15 10.63 -5.38
CA ILE A 96 -4.85 9.99 -5.38
C ILE A 96 -4.86 8.95 -6.48
N THR A 97 -3.84 8.97 -7.34
CA THR A 97 -3.74 8.01 -8.44
C THR A 97 -3.56 6.60 -7.89
N ALA A 98 -4.40 5.68 -8.35
CA ALA A 98 -4.25 4.26 -8.04
C ALA A 98 -3.63 3.56 -9.26
N THR A 99 -2.59 2.78 -9.03
CA THR A 99 -1.92 2.04 -10.10
C THR A 99 -1.61 0.63 -9.61
N THR A 100 -1.12 -0.22 -10.49
CA THR A 100 -0.67 -1.56 -10.15
C THR A 100 0.84 -1.55 -9.94
N LEU A 101 1.37 -2.66 -9.41
CA LEU A 101 2.81 -2.82 -9.27
C LEU A 101 3.49 -2.74 -10.65
N ASP A 102 2.95 -3.44 -11.64
CA ASP A 102 3.48 -3.38 -12.99
C ASP A 102 3.43 -1.97 -13.57
N GLY A 103 2.35 -1.25 -13.30
CA GLY A 103 2.19 0.12 -13.76
C GLY A 103 3.28 1.05 -13.22
N ILE A 104 3.59 0.93 -11.94
CA ILE A 104 4.59 1.80 -11.33
C ILE A 104 6.00 1.49 -11.83
N LEU A 105 6.28 0.20 -12.07
CA LEU A 105 7.57 -0.21 -12.62
C LEU A 105 7.75 0.27 -14.06
N THR A 106 6.68 0.28 -14.84
CA THR A 106 6.69 0.78 -16.21
C THR A 106 6.98 2.28 -16.25
N VAL A 107 6.33 3.05 -15.39
CA VAL A 107 6.54 4.50 -15.31
C VAL A 107 8.00 4.81 -14.95
N LYS A 108 8.58 4.08 -14.02
CA LYS A 108 9.98 4.25 -13.66
C LYS A 108 10.88 3.97 -14.85
N GLY A 109 10.62 2.89 -15.60
CA GLY A 109 11.39 2.53 -16.76
C GLY A 109 11.37 3.63 -17.82
N GLN A 110 10.20 4.22 -18.05
CA GLN A 110 10.06 5.33 -18.99
C GLN A 110 10.79 6.58 -18.50
N GLY A 111 10.72 6.86 -17.20
CA GLY A 111 11.44 7.98 -16.63
C GLY A 111 12.94 7.89 -16.85
N ARG A 112 13.49 6.69 -16.68
CA ARG A 112 14.92 6.46 -16.92
C ARG A 112 15.33 6.74 -18.35
N ARG A 113 14.47 6.39 -19.30
CA ARG A 113 14.78 6.61 -20.71
C ARG A 113 14.79 8.08 -21.09
N ASN A 114 14.08 8.88 -20.35
CA ASN A 114 13.99 10.32 -20.59
C ASN A 114 15.12 11.10 -19.93
N GLU A 115 15.88 10.46 -19.09
CA GLU A 115 17.02 11.06 -18.43
C GLU A 115 18.28 10.87 -19.26
#